data_6e457381693052fe0afd186395e93afb
#
_entry.id   6e457381693052fe0afd186395e93afb
#
_cell.length_a   1.000
_cell.length_b   1.000
_cell.length_c   1.000
_cell.angle_alpha   90.00
_cell.angle_beta   90.00
_cell.angle_gamma   90.00
#
_symmetry.space_group_name_H-M   'P 1'
#
loop_
_entity.id
_entity.type
_entity.pdbx_description
1 polymer ?
#
loop_
_entity_poly.entity_id
_entity_poly.type
_entity_poly.pdbx_seq_one_letter_code
_entity_poly.pdbx_strand_id
1 'polypeptide(L)'
;MKKFFETIKNIFKIEELRKRLGYTFVLILVYRFGCQVVLPGIDANLLASFQQNTQEGLVGLLNMFSGGAFGNASIFALGVMPYISASIIVQLLAVFVPYFRKLQMEGESGRKKMNQLTRYLTILVLCIQGPAYMAALHNQIPGQAFVAVNQLGWSNFWFNMVSTLIMMGGSMFVMWLGERITDRGIGNGISLIIMIGIVARFPHAIVAEAGEKFTTTNGGFLMFIVELVIWFFVVVAAIALVQAVRRVPVQYAKRVVGNRQYGGVRQYIPLKINAAGVMPIIFAQALMLFPLLFARWDSTRGLAATLGNYTGFWYNFIFFIFVVIFTYFYTAVTVNPTMMAEELKRNGGFIPGVKPGKKTVEYLDSVMSKVTLPGSIFLGLIAILPAFAMILGVNNSFATFFGGTSLLILVGVILDTLQQIESYLLMRHYDGLMKTGRLTGRSGM
;
A
#
# COMPACT_ATOMS: atom_id res chain seq x y z
N MET A 1 26.31 -13.66 -1.03
CA MET A 1 26.79 -12.31 -1.32
C MET A 1 27.19 -12.11 -2.80
N LYS A 2 28.06 -12.98 -3.43
CA LYS A 2 28.44 -12.83 -4.85
C LYS A 2 27.25 -12.74 -5.82
N LYS A 3 26.26 -13.62 -5.70
CA LYS A 3 25.03 -13.59 -6.55
C LYS A 3 24.25 -12.27 -6.41
N PHE A 4 24.15 -11.69 -5.22
CA PHE A 4 23.47 -10.43 -4.98
C PHE A 4 24.16 -9.26 -5.69
N PHE A 5 25.49 -9.17 -5.59
CA PHE A 5 26.27 -8.16 -6.30
C PHE A 5 26.22 -8.33 -7.83
N GLU A 6 26.20 -9.59 -8.31
CA GLU A 6 26.03 -9.88 -9.74
C GLU A 6 24.63 -9.45 -10.24
N THR A 7 23.60 -9.71 -9.46
CA THR A 7 22.23 -9.27 -9.80
C THR A 7 22.14 -7.76 -9.87
N ILE A 8 22.68 -7.03 -8.89
CA ILE A 8 22.73 -5.56 -8.92
C ILE A 8 23.51 -5.07 -10.14
N LYS A 9 24.69 -5.65 -10.42
CA LYS A 9 25.48 -5.29 -11.59
C LYS A 9 24.72 -5.53 -12.91
N ASN A 10 23.96 -6.61 -12.99
CA ASN A 10 23.15 -6.93 -14.16
C ASN A 10 21.95 -5.96 -14.32
N ILE A 11 21.32 -5.51 -13.22
CA ILE A 11 20.28 -4.48 -13.23
C ILE A 11 20.79 -3.19 -13.87
N PHE A 12 21.99 -2.72 -13.45
CA PHE A 12 22.58 -1.50 -13.98
C PHE A 12 23.15 -1.62 -15.41
N LYS A 13 23.41 -2.83 -15.90
CA LYS A 13 23.83 -3.09 -17.29
C LYS A 13 22.68 -2.90 -18.31
N ILE A 14 21.42 -3.03 -17.87
CA ILE A 14 20.28 -2.89 -18.75
C ILE A 14 19.91 -1.41 -18.82
N GLU A 15 20.14 -0.79 -19.99
CA GLU A 15 19.94 0.64 -20.19
C GLU A 15 18.50 1.09 -19.92
N GLU A 16 17.51 0.31 -20.37
CA GLU A 16 16.10 0.62 -20.16
C GLU A 16 15.73 0.57 -18.67
N LEU A 17 16.16 -0.46 -17.96
CA LEU A 17 15.90 -0.62 -16.54
C LEU A 17 16.58 0.48 -15.71
N ARG A 18 17.82 0.83 -16.09
CA ARG A 18 18.56 1.94 -15.47
C ARG A 18 17.85 3.28 -15.67
N LYS A 19 17.32 3.56 -16.89
CA LYS A 19 16.54 4.78 -17.17
C LYS A 19 15.26 4.82 -16.34
N ARG A 20 14.52 3.72 -16.25
CA ARG A 20 13.29 3.63 -15.44
C ARG A 20 13.56 3.79 -13.94
N LEU A 21 14.62 3.16 -13.41
CA LEU A 21 15.05 3.32 -12.02
C LEU A 21 15.48 4.76 -11.72
N GLY A 22 16.31 5.36 -12.59
CA GLY A 22 16.73 6.75 -12.47
C GLY A 22 15.55 7.72 -12.48
N TYR A 23 14.59 7.52 -13.38
CA TYR A 23 13.36 8.32 -13.46
C TYR A 23 12.53 8.21 -12.17
N THR A 24 12.33 6.99 -11.66
CA THR A 24 11.62 6.75 -10.40
C THR A 24 12.31 7.45 -9.24
N PHE A 25 13.64 7.34 -9.16
CA PHE A 25 14.44 7.95 -8.09
C PHE A 25 14.33 9.49 -8.09
N VAL A 26 14.42 10.12 -9.27
CA VAL A 26 14.28 11.59 -9.40
C VAL A 26 12.89 12.05 -8.95
N LEU A 27 11.82 11.36 -9.36
CA LEU A 27 10.46 11.74 -8.95
C LEU A 27 10.23 11.55 -7.44
N ILE A 28 10.83 10.53 -6.83
CA ILE A 28 10.81 10.32 -5.39
C ILE A 28 11.56 11.46 -4.66
N LEU A 29 12.70 11.92 -5.18
CA LEU A 29 13.41 13.06 -4.62
C LEU A 29 12.56 14.33 -4.65
N VAL A 30 11.88 14.60 -5.75
CA VAL A 30 10.94 15.74 -5.87
C VAL A 30 9.84 15.64 -4.81
N TYR A 31 9.25 14.46 -4.63
CA TYR A 31 8.24 14.24 -3.58
C TYR A 31 8.82 14.51 -2.18
N ARG A 32 10.00 13.97 -1.86
CA ARG A 32 10.63 14.14 -0.54
C ARG A 32 10.96 15.60 -0.26
N PHE A 33 11.46 16.32 -1.27
CA PHE A 33 11.71 17.76 -1.14
C PHE A 33 10.43 18.53 -0.81
N GLY A 34 9.34 18.27 -1.53
CA GLY A 34 8.06 18.94 -1.29
C GLY A 34 7.43 18.64 0.08
N CYS A 35 7.74 17.48 0.70
CA CYS A 35 7.31 17.17 2.07
C CYS A 35 7.98 18.05 3.13
N GLN A 36 9.09 18.73 2.82
CA GLN A 36 9.80 19.63 3.73
C GLN A 36 9.36 21.10 3.55
N VAL A 37 8.68 21.40 2.46
CA VAL A 37 8.22 22.79 2.18
C VAL A 37 6.96 23.08 2.97
N VAL A 38 7.08 23.90 4.03
CA VAL A 38 5.98 24.30 4.88
C VAL A 38 4.99 25.18 4.12
N LEU A 39 3.72 25.16 4.48
CA LEU A 39 2.68 26.01 3.91
C LEU A 39 3.05 27.51 4.08
N PRO A 40 2.92 28.33 3.02
CA PRO A 40 3.20 29.74 3.10
C PRO A 40 2.35 30.41 4.19
N GLY A 41 2.99 31.23 5.03
CA GLY A 41 2.33 31.93 6.12
C GLY A 41 2.30 31.21 7.47
N ILE A 42 2.99 30.08 7.59
CA ILE A 42 3.19 29.34 8.86
C ILE A 42 4.69 29.36 9.21
N ASP A 43 5.01 29.65 10.48
CA ASP A 43 6.39 29.58 10.98
C ASP A 43 6.76 28.13 11.33
N ALA A 44 7.76 27.60 10.62
CA ALA A 44 8.26 26.25 10.80
C ALA A 44 8.82 25.99 12.21
N ASN A 45 9.39 27.01 12.87
CA ASN A 45 10.01 26.88 14.20
C ASN A 45 8.98 26.59 15.31
N LEU A 46 7.74 27.04 15.13
CA LEU A 46 6.66 26.89 16.11
C LEU A 46 5.83 25.60 15.89
N LEU A 47 6.21 24.75 14.92
CA LEU A 47 5.51 23.48 14.63
C LEU A 47 5.92 22.32 15.55
N ALA A 48 6.90 22.49 16.45
CA ALA A 48 7.43 21.39 17.27
C ALA A 48 6.35 20.72 18.13
N SER A 49 5.42 21.48 18.72
CA SER A 49 4.29 20.94 19.49
C SER A 49 3.32 20.14 18.63
N PHE A 50 3.04 20.63 17.43
CA PHE A 50 2.19 19.93 16.47
C PHE A 50 2.84 18.62 15.99
N GLN A 51 4.14 18.64 15.72
CA GLN A 51 4.89 17.44 15.33
C GLN A 51 4.84 16.37 16.42
N GLN A 52 4.97 16.74 17.69
CA GLN A 52 4.85 15.79 18.82
C GLN A 52 3.44 15.20 18.90
N ASN A 53 2.40 16.03 18.90
CA ASN A 53 1.02 15.58 18.98
C ASN A 53 0.59 14.72 17.77
N THR A 54 1.21 14.92 16.60
CA THR A 54 0.93 14.11 15.39
C THR A 54 1.72 12.82 15.31
N GLN A 55 2.51 12.45 16.32
CA GLN A 55 3.20 11.15 16.37
C GLN A 55 2.33 10.05 17.01
N GLU A 56 1.27 10.40 17.70
CA GLU A 56 0.45 9.47 18.45
C GLU A 56 -0.88 9.14 17.76
N GLY A 57 -1.38 7.94 18.03
CA GLY A 57 -2.70 7.49 17.61
C GLY A 57 -2.93 7.42 16.11
N LEU A 58 -4.17 7.62 15.70
CA LEU A 58 -4.59 7.58 14.29
C LEU A 58 -3.96 8.72 13.45
N VAL A 59 -3.73 9.87 14.06
CA VAL A 59 -3.07 11.01 13.40
C VAL A 59 -1.61 10.68 13.08
N GLY A 60 -0.94 9.92 13.95
CA GLY A 60 0.40 9.40 13.72
C GLY A 60 0.49 8.52 12.47
N LEU A 61 -0.52 7.71 12.22
CA LEU A 61 -0.60 6.90 10.99
C LEU A 61 -0.75 7.78 9.73
N LEU A 62 -1.62 8.80 9.76
CA LEU A 62 -1.75 9.76 8.65
C LEU A 62 -0.42 10.47 8.37
N ASN A 63 0.26 10.91 9.42
CA ASN A 63 1.58 11.53 9.34
C ASN A 63 2.65 10.58 8.78
N MET A 64 2.55 9.29 9.08
CA MET A 64 3.44 8.26 8.56
C MET A 64 3.22 8.01 7.06
N PHE A 65 1.97 7.89 6.59
CA PHE A 65 1.65 7.74 5.18
C PHE A 65 2.02 8.95 4.32
N SER A 66 1.95 10.15 4.89
CA SER A 66 2.41 11.38 4.23
C SER A 66 3.93 11.56 4.30
N GLY A 67 4.67 10.62 4.94
CA GLY A 67 6.11 10.73 5.10
C GLY A 67 6.58 11.88 5.98
N GLY A 68 5.77 12.30 6.96
CA GLY A 68 6.02 13.43 7.84
C GLY A 68 5.46 14.77 7.34
N ALA A 69 4.94 14.81 6.12
CA ALA A 69 4.40 16.02 5.52
C ALA A 69 3.21 16.59 6.29
N PHE A 70 2.39 15.71 6.90
CA PHE A 70 1.24 16.11 7.72
C PHE A 70 1.68 16.88 8.98
N GLY A 71 2.63 16.36 9.74
CA GLY A 71 3.16 17.00 10.95
C GLY A 71 4.03 18.22 10.67
N ASN A 72 4.63 18.31 9.48
CA ASN A 72 5.39 19.47 9.05
C ASN A 72 4.51 20.61 8.49
N ALA A 73 3.19 20.46 8.49
CA ALA A 73 2.26 21.40 7.85
C ALA A 73 2.73 21.79 6.43
N SER A 74 3.16 20.80 5.64
CA SER A 74 3.75 21.04 4.33
C SER A 74 2.70 21.22 3.23
N ILE A 75 3.14 21.65 2.05
CA ILE A 75 2.30 21.74 0.84
C ILE A 75 1.71 20.35 0.51
N PHE A 76 2.41 19.25 0.85
CA PHE A 76 1.95 17.88 0.65
C PHE A 76 1.35 17.26 1.93
N ALA A 77 0.85 18.07 2.88
CA ALA A 77 0.35 17.60 4.17
C ALA A 77 -0.69 16.47 4.05
N LEU A 78 -1.64 16.58 3.13
CA LEU A 78 -2.65 15.55 2.87
C LEU A 78 -2.11 14.37 2.03
N GLY A 79 -0.98 14.56 1.33
CA GLY A 79 -0.30 13.51 0.57
C GLY A 79 -1.19 12.79 -0.44
N VAL A 80 -1.11 11.46 -0.44
CA VAL A 80 -1.87 10.56 -1.34
C VAL A 80 -3.19 10.09 -0.70
N MET A 81 -3.43 10.38 0.59
CA MET A 81 -4.60 9.86 1.33
C MET A 81 -5.96 10.19 0.68
N PRO A 82 -6.22 11.43 0.21
CA PRO A 82 -7.48 11.76 -0.47
C PRO A 82 -7.70 10.92 -1.73
N TYR A 83 -6.65 10.64 -2.49
CA TYR A 83 -6.72 9.78 -3.67
C TYR A 83 -7.01 8.32 -3.29
N ILE A 84 -6.39 7.80 -2.24
CA ILE A 84 -6.67 6.44 -1.75
C ILE A 84 -8.13 6.33 -1.36
N SER A 85 -8.64 7.28 -0.57
CA SER A 85 -10.05 7.32 -0.16
C SER A 85 -11.00 7.35 -1.37
N ALA A 86 -10.71 8.20 -2.35
CA ALA A 86 -11.49 8.29 -3.58
C ALA A 86 -11.44 6.98 -4.41
N SER A 87 -10.25 6.37 -4.54
CA SER A 87 -10.07 5.09 -5.23
C SER A 87 -10.86 3.96 -4.57
N ILE A 88 -10.86 3.93 -3.23
CA ILE A 88 -11.65 3.00 -2.43
C ILE A 88 -13.13 3.15 -2.74
N ILE A 89 -13.66 4.38 -2.70
CA ILE A 89 -15.06 4.66 -2.98
C ILE A 89 -15.44 4.20 -4.40
N VAL A 90 -14.61 4.51 -5.40
CA VAL A 90 -14.86 4.09 -6.79
C VAL A 90 -14.84 2.57 -6.94
N GLN A 91 -13.93 1.87 -6.25
CA GLN A 91 -13.88 0.41 -6.26
C GLN A 91 -15.12 -0.22 -5.58
N LEU A 92 -15.58 0.35 -4.46
CA LEU A 92 -16.83 -0.08 -3.83
C LEU A 92 -18.04 0.16 -4.73
N LEU A 93 -18.10 1.32 -5.38
CA LEU A 93 -19.17 1.62 -6.35
C LEU A 93 -19.16 0.64 -7.54
N ALA A 94 -17.99 0.16 -7.96
CA ALA A 94 -17.90 -0.85 -9.03
C ALA A 94 -18.52 -2.20 -8.65
N VAL A 95 -18.65 -2.50 -7.36
CA VAL A 95 -19.33 -3.71 -6.88
C VAL A 95 -20.84 -3.52 -6.77
N PHE A 96 -21.28 -2.37 -6.23
CA PHE A 96 -22.69 -2.13 -5.93
C PHE A 96 -23.49 -1.53 -7.09
N VAL A 97 -22.83 -0.74 -7.95
CA VAL A 97 -23.50 0.01 -9.02
C VAL A 97 -23.22 -0.63 -10.38
N PRO A 98 -24.24 -1.10 -11.13
CA PRO A 98 -24.05 -1.78 -12.41
C PRO A 98 -23.30 -0.95 -13.46
N TYR A 99 -23.41 0.37 -13.42
CA TYR A 99 -22.71 1.28 -14.32
C TYR A 99 -21.19 1.17 -14.18
N PHE A 100 -20.67 1.22 -12.95
CA PHE A 100 -19.23 1.10 -12.68
C PHE A 100 -18.71 -0.30 -12.97
N ARG A 101 -19.53 -1.33 -12.73
CA ARG A 101 -19.22 -2.71 -13.10
C ARG A 101 -19.05 -2.89 -14.60
N LYS A 102 -19.91 -2.26 -15.43
CA LYS A 102 -19.74 -2.25 -16.89
C LYS A 102 -18.44 -1.58 -17.30
N LEU A 103 -18.12 -0.42 -16.74
CA LEU A 103 -16.85 0.27 -16.99
C LEU A 103 -15.63 -0.61 -16.67
N GLN A 104 -15.69 -1.38 -15.58
CA GLN A 104 -14.61 -2.30 -15.22
C GLN A 104 -14.43 -3.43 -16.24
N MET A 105 -15.50 -3.88 -16.91
CA MET A 105 -15.48 -4.90 -17.95
C MET A 105 -15.07 -4.36 -19.33
N GLU A 106 -15.17 -3.05 -19.59
CA GLU A 106 -14.79 -2.41 -20.87
C GLU A 106 -13.28 -2.38 -21.12
N GLY A 107 -12.45 -2.93 -20.23
CA GLY A 107 -11.00 -3.02 -20.40
C GLY A 107 -10.31 -1.67 -20.25
N GLU A 108 -9.43 -1.32 -21.21
CA GLU A 108 -8.56 -0.13 -21.08
C GLU A 108 -9.33 1.20 -21.16
N SER A 109 -10.38 1.27 -21.98
CA SER A 109 -11.23 2.46 -22.08
C SER A 109 -12.00 2.71 -20.79
N GLY A 110 -12.56 1.66 -20.18
CA GLY A 110 -13.25 1.75 -18.92
C GLY A 110 -12.32 2.12 -17.77
N ARG A 111 -11.09 1.60 -17.74
CA ARG A 111 -10.06 2.00 -16.76
C ARG A 111 -9.72 3.48 -16.83
N LYS A 112 -9.59 4.05 -18.02
CA LYS A 112 -9.34 5.49 -18.20
C LYS A 112 -10.47 6.33 -17.63
N LYS A 113 -11.73 5.96 -17.88
CA LYS A 113 -12.90 6.63 -17.32
C LYS A 113 -12.96 6.50 -15.77
N MET A 114 -12.70 5.31 -15.24
CA MET A 114 -12.63 5.09 -13.79
C MET A 114 -11.56 5.95 -13.13
N ASN A 115 -10.37 6.04 -13.72
CA ASN A 115 -9.30 6.91 -13.22
C ASN A 115 -9.69 8.38 -13.24
N GLN A 116 -10.40 8.86 -14.28
CA GLN A 116 -10.91 10.23 -14.32
C GLN A 116 -11.93 10.49 -13.22
N LEU A 117 -12.88 9.57 -12.99
CA LEU A 117 -13.85 9.67 -11.90
C LEU A 117 -13.15 9.70 -10.53
N THR A 118 -12.13 8.87 -10.35
CA THR A 118 -11.32 8.88 -9.12
C THR A 118 -10.65 10.25 -8.91
N ARG A 119 -10.11 10.88 -9.96
CA ARG A 119 -9.52 12.23 -9.85
C ARG A 119 -10.54 13.29 -9.44
N TYR A 120 -11.73 13.28 -10.05
CA TYR A 120 -12.80 14.23 -9.65
C TYR A 120 -13.24 14.01 -8.21
N LEU A 121 -13.39 12.75 -7.82
CA LEU A 121 -13.74 12.41 -6.44
C LEU A 121 -12.62 12.80 -5.46
N THR A 122 -11.37 12.67 -5.86
CA THR A 122 -10.21 13.14 -5.06
C THR A 122 -10.29 14.65 -4.79
N ILE A 123 -10.64 15.46 -5.78
CA ILE A 123 -10.82 16.90 -5.59
C ILE A 123 -11.95 17.18 -4.58
N LEU A 124 -13.08 16.46 -4.69
CA LEU A 124 -14.18 16.60 -3.77
C LEU A 124 -13.77 16.24 -2.33
N VAL A 125 -13.05 15.14 -2.16
CA VAL A 125 -12.52 14.71 -0.85
C VAL A 125 -11.54 15.76 -0.28
N LEU A 126 -10.69 16.34 -1.13
CA LEU A 126 -9.75 17.41 -0.73
C LEU A 126 -10.48 18.67 -0.27
N CYS A 127 -11.60 19.05 -0.91
CA CYS A 127 -12.41 20.19 -0.47
C CYS A 127 -12.98 19.98 0.94
N ILE A 128 -13.18 18.76 1.38
CA ILE A 128 -13.67 18.44 2.74
C ILE A 128 -12.49 18.31 3.72
N GLN A 129 -11.44 17.57 3.33
CA GLN A 129 -10.31 17.27 4.22
C GLN A 129 -9.39 18.48 4.42
N GLY A 130 -9.23 19.37 3.43
CA GLY A 130 -8.39 20.55 3.54
C GLY A 130 -8.80 21.50 4.67
N PRO A 131 -10.06 21.99 4.70
CA PRO A 131 -10.54 22.81 5.80
C PRO A 131 -10.51 22.09 7.16
N ALA A 132 -10.78 20.77 7.19
CA ALA A 132 -10.71 20.00 8.41
C ALA A 132 -9.27 19.92 8.96
N TYR A 133 -8.28 19.79 8.07
CA TYR A 133 -6.88 19.85 8.45
C TYR A 133 -6.47 21.22 8.98
N MET A 134 -6.89 22.30 8.32
CA MET A 134 -6.62 23.66 8.79
C MET A 134 -7.26 23.96 10.15
N ALA A 135 -8.47 23.47 10.39
CA ALA A 135 -9.13 23.56 11.69
C ALA A 135 -8.35 22.80 12.79
N ALA A 136 -7.87 21.60 12.48
CA ALA A 136 -7.02 20.83 13.40
C ALA A 136 -5.70 21.55 13.71
N LEU A 137 -5.10 22.17 12.70
CA LEU A 137 -3.88 22.94 12.82
C LEU A 137 -4.07 24.14 13.77
N HIS A 138 -5.15 24.92 13.59
CA HIS A 138 -5.47 26.07 14.45
C HIS A 138 -5.69 25.69 15.92
N ASN A 139 -6.20 24.48 16.18
CA ASN A 139 -6.45 24.02 17.54
C ASN A 139 -5.19 23.50 18.26
N GLN A 140 -4.14 23.15 17.52
CA GLN A 140 -2.96 22.47 18.07
C GLN A 140 -1.70 23.35 18.05
N ILE A 141 -1.67 24.39 17.24
CA ILE A 141 -0.53 25.29 17.11
C ILE A 141 -0.83 26.63 17.78
N PRO A 142 0.15 27.24 18.47
CA PRO A 142 -0.01 28.59 19.01
C PRO A 142 -0.37 29.58 17.91
N GLY A 143 -1.31 30.47 18.20
CA GLY A 143 -1.76 31.48 17.23
C GLY A 143 -0.64 32.36 16.64
N GLN A 144 0.47 32.50 17.35
CA GLN A 144 1.67 33.23 16.88
C GLN A 144 2.34 32.59 15.67
N ALA A 145 2.14 31.29 15.45
CA ALA A 145 2.71 30.58 14.30
C ALA A 145 2.09 30.98 12.95
N PHE A 146 0.92 31.60 12.96
CA PHE A 146 0.23 32.05 11.75
C PHE A 146 0.70 33.46 11.34
N VAL A 147 1.88 33.54 10.74
CA VAL A 147 2.52 34.79 10.31
C VAL A 147 1.63 35.59 9.34
N ALA A 148 0.96 34.89 8.41
CA ALA A 148 0.09 35.54 7.43
C ALA A 148 -1.10 36.27 8.08
N VAL A 149 -1.65 35.71 9.15
CA VAL A 149 -2.76 36.33 9.89
C VAL A 149 -2.26 37.49 10.79
N ASN A 150 -1.17 37.24 11.54
CA ASN A 150 -0.69 38.13 12.58
C ASN A 150 0.13 39.32 12.03
N GLN A 151 0.95 39.09 11.00
CA GLN A 151 1.85 40.13 10.47
C GLN A 151 1.35 40.74 9.16
N LEU A 152 0.70 39.93 8.29
CA LEU A 152 0.20 40.41 7.00
C LEU A 152 -1.28 40.86 7.04
N GLY A 153 -1.96 40.71 8.19
CA GLY A 153 -3.34 41.16 8.39
C GLY A 153 -4.39 40.38 7.60
N TRP A 154 -4.07 39.16 7.20
CA TRP A 154 -5.03 38.29 6.48
C TRP A 154 -6.15 37.85 7.42
N SER A 155 -7.39 37.82 6.93
CA SER A 155 -8.49 37.20 7.66
C SER A 155 -8.27 35.67 7.72
N ASN A 156 -8.59 35.03 8.86
CA ASN A 156 -8.52 33.59 9.04
C ASN A 156 -9.24 32.82 7.92
N PHE A 157 -10.35 33.36 7.42
CA PHE A 157 -11.10 32.75 6.32
C PHE A 157 -10.28 32.69 5.03
N TRP A 158 -9.69 33.81 4.63
CA TRP A 158 -8.86 33.89 3.41
C TRP A 158 -7.60 33.02 3.53
N PHE A 159 -6.96 33.03 4.68
CA PHE A 159 -5.80 32.21 4.94
C PHE A 159 -6.13 30.69 4.80
N ASN A 160 -7.23 30.24 5.43
CA ASN A 160 -7.67 28.85 5.35
C ASN A 160 -8.07 28.46 3.92
N MET A 161 -8.72 29.34 3.17
CA MET A 161 -9.10 29.08 1.78
C MET A 161 -7.87 28.94 0.88
N VAL A 162 -6.92 29.86 0.96
CA VAL A 162 -5.68 29.82 0.16
C VAL A 162 -4.84 28.60 0.53
N SER A 163 -4.65 28.32 1.83
CA SER A 163 -3.91 27.15 2.29
C SER A 163 -4.55 25.83 1.82
N THR A 164 -5.88 25.75 1.84
CA THR A 164 -6.61 24.58 1.30
C THR A 164 -6.39 24.42 -0.21
N LEU A 165 -6.41 25.51 -0.98
CA LEU A 165 -6.13 25.46 -2.42
C LEU A 165 -4.69 25.02 -2.72
N ILE A 166 -3.72 25.51 -1.94
CA ILE A 166 -2.31 25.09 -2.06
C ILE A 166 -2.16 23.60 -1.77
N MET A 167 -2.74 23.09 -0.67
CA MET A 167 -2.71 21.67 -0.33
C MET A 167 -3.43 20.79 -1.37
N MET A 168 -4.53 21.30 -1.95
CA MET A 168 -5.23 20.62 -3.04
C MET A 168 -4.32 20.48 -4.26
N GLY A 169 -3.66 21.56 -4.68
CA GLY A 169 -2.67 21.54 -5.76
C GLY A 169 -1.52 20.58 -5.45
N GLY A 170 -1.01 20.60 -4.21
CA GLY A 170 0.04 19.72 -3.72
C GLY A 170 -0.36 18.23 -3.79
N SER A 171 -1.53 17.88 -3.30
CA SER A 171 -2.03 16.50 -3.34
C SER A 171 -2.29 16.00 -4.77
N MET A 172 -2.83 16.85 -5.64
CA MET A 172 -2.99 16.53 -7.07
C MET A 172 -1.65 16.34 -7.77
N PHE A 173 -0.64 17.14 -7.41
CA PHE A 173 0.72 16.97 -7.92
C PHE A 173 1.35 15.65 -7.43
N VAL A 174 1.19 15.27 -6.16
CA VAL A 174 1.68 13.99 -5.64
C VAL A 174 1.00 12.81 -6.34
N MET A 175 -0.31 12.89 -6.58
CA MET A 175 -1.04 11.91 -7.38
C MET A 175 -0.46 11.79 -8.80
N TRP A 176 -0.22 12.93 -9.47
CA TRP A 176 0.39 12.96 -10.80
C TRP A 176 1.81 12.35 -10.79
N LEU A 177 2.62 12.62 -9.75
CA LEU A 177 3.93 11.97 -9.58
C LEU A 177 3.78 10.44 -9.50
N GLY A 178 2.82 9.94 -8.71
CA GLY A 178 2.54 8.51 -8.59
C GLY A 178 2.15 7.87 -9.92
N GLU A 179 1.26 8.52 -10.69
CA GLU A 179 0.89 8.06 -12.03
C GLU A 179 2.09 8.04 -12.99
N ARG A 180 2.93 9.08 -12.97
CA ARG A 180 4.14 9.15 -13.80
C ARG A 180 5.16 8.08 -13.47
N ILE A 181 5.33 7.75 -12.18
CA ILE A 181 6.18 6.63 -11.76
C ILE A 181 5.61 5.31 -12.30
N THR A 182 4.30 5.10 -12.21
CA THR A 182 3.64 3.89 -12.73
C THR A 182 3.80 3.75 -14.24
N ASP A 183 3.64 4.84 -15.00
CA ASP A 183 3.69 4.82 -16.47
C ASP A 183 5.11 4.64 -17.03
N ARG A 184 6.09 5.34 -16.46
CA ARG A 184 7.45 5.44 -17.01
C ARG A 184 8.54 4.89 -16.10
N GLY A 185 8.23 4.63 -14.84
CA GLY A 185 9.15 4.10 -13.83
C GLY A 185 9.04 2.59 -13.68
N ILE A 186 9.23 2.14 -12.43
CA ILE A 186 9.11 0.75 -11.98
C ILE A 186 8.14 0.70 -10.81
N GLY A 187 7.32 -0.33 -10.78
CA GLY A 187 6.37 -0.56 -9.70
C GLY A 187 5.09 0.28 -9.80
N ASN A 188 4.26 0.17 -8.78
CA ASN A 188 3.11 1.05 -8.60
C ASN A 188 3.58 2.34 -7.91
N GLY A 189 3.56 3.46 -8.63
CA GLY A 189 4.12 4.72 -8.15
C GLY A 189 3.46 5.25 -6.87
N ILE A 190 2.15 5.09 -6.72
CA ILE A 190 1.43 5.53 -5.52
C ILE A 190 1.90 4.71 -4.31
N SER A 191 1.98 3.40 -4.46
CA SER A 191 2.47 2.50 -3.40
C SER A 191 3.92 2.79 -3.04
N LEU A 192 4.77 3.12 -4.04
CA LEU A 192 6.16 3.53 -3.82
C LEU A 192 6.27 4.84 -3.05
N ILE A 193 5.43 5.83 -3.35
CA ILE A 193 5.40 7.11 -2.62
C ILE A 193 5.06 6.87 -1.14
N ILE A 194 4.07 6.03 -0.86
CA ILE A 194 3.68 5.66 0.52
C ILE A 194 4.83 4.92 1.21
N MET A 195 5.42 3.92 0.54
CA MET A 195 6.54 3.15 1.07
C MET A 195 7.72 4.04 1.45
N ILE A 196 8.10 4.97 0.58
CA ILE A 196 9.19 5.92 0.85
C ILE A 196 8.85 6.86 2.02
N GLY A 197 7.58 7.25 2.16
CA GLY A 197 7.11 7.99 3.33
C GLY A 197 7.34 7.20 4.63
N ILE A 198 7.00 5.91 4.63
CA ILE A 198 7.20 5.00 5.76
C ILE A 198 8.68 4.80 6.06
N VAL A 199 9.48 4.44 5.04
CA VAL A 199 10.92 4.17 5.20
C VAL A 199 11.68 5.39 5.73
N ALA A 200 11.29 6.59 5.31
CA ALA A 200 11.97 7.81 5.75
C ALA A 200 11.84 8.11 7.25
N ARG A 201 10.81 7.58 7.91
CA ARG A 201 10.60 7.74 9.36
C ARG A 201 11.26 6.62 10.18
N PHE A 202 11.59 5.50 9.54
CA PHE A 202 12.16 4.34 10.21
C PHE A 202 13.47 4.64 10.98
N PRO A 203 14.46 5.36 10.42
CA PRO A 203 15.68 5.71 11.17
C PRO A 203 15.40 6.54 12.42
N HIS A 204 14.47 7.51 12.32
CA HIS A 204 14.05 8.32 13.46
C HIS A 204 13.41 7.49 14.56
N ALA A 205 12.55 6.53 14.18
CA ALA A 205 11.87 5.65 15.14
C ALA A 205 12.86 4.76 15.89
N ILE A 206 13.87 4.20 15.20
CA ILE A 206 14.92 3.39 15.84
C ILE A 206 15.76 4.24 16.82
N VAL A 207 16.15 5.45 16.42
CA VAL A 207 16.95 6.34 17.26
C VAL A 207 16.16 6.77 18.50
N ALA A 208 14.87 7.06 18.35
CA ALA A 208 13.99 7.40 19.47
C ALA A 208 13.87 6.24 20.47
N GLU A 209 13.64 5.00 19.98
CA GLU A 209 13.58 3.79 20.82
C GLU A 209 14.89 3.55 21.54
N ALA A 210 16.00 3.58 20.83
CA ALA A 210 17.34 3.40 21.41
C ALA A 210 17.64 4.47 22.48
N GLY A 211 17.30 5.74 22.21
CA GLY A 211 17.50 6.83 23.17
C GLY A 211 16.70 6.63 24.47
N GLU A 212 15.44 6.21 24.36
CA GLU A 212 14.59 5.96 25.52
C GLU A 212 15.07 4.75 26.35
N LYS A 213 15.45 3.65 25.67
CA LYS A 213 15.93 2.42 26.35
C LYS A 213 17.31 2.59 26.99
N PHE A 214 18.21 3.36 26.38
CA PHE A 214 19.55 3.59 26.94
C PHE A 214 19.53 4.53 28.16
N THR A 215 18.50 5.36 28.32
CA THR A 215 18.34 6.22 29.50
C THR A 215 17.69 5.49 30.67
N THR A 216 16.98 4.36 30.42
CA THR A 216 16.40 3.54 31.49
C THR A 216 17.47 2.67 32.16
N THR A 217 17.64 2.83 33.47
CA THR A 217 18.76 2.24 34.28
C THR A 217 18.67 0.71 34.42
N ASN A 218 17.54 0.07 34.11
CA ASN A 218 17.29 -1.35 34.38
C ASN A 218 17.26 -2.19 33.08
N GLY A 219 18.43 -2.50 32.51
CA GLY A 219 18.51 -3.51 31.43
C GLY A 219 17.93 -3.10 30.08
N GLY A 220 17.73 -1.81 29.82
CA GLY A 220 17.10 -1.29 28.62
C GLY A 220 17.81 -1.68 27.31
N PHE A 221 19.13 -1.83 27.33
CA PHE A 221 19.89 -2.32 26.18
C PHE A 221 19.51 -3.76 25.78
N LEU A 222 19.35 -4.66 26.78
CA LEU A 222 18.93 -6.03 26.50
C LEU A 222 17.53 -6.07 25.91
N MET A 223 16.61 -5.24 26.47
CA MET A 223 15.24 -5.15 25.96
C MET A 223 15.20 -4.66 24.51
N PHE A 224 15.99 -3.65 24.18
CA PHE A 224 16.12 -3.16 22.80
C PHE A 224 16.59 -4.24 21.82
N ILE A 225 17.57 -5.09 22.21
CA ILE A 225 17.99 -6.21 21.36
C ILE A 225 16.85 -7.22 21.16
N VAL A 226 16.13 -7.57 22.22
CA VAL A 226 14.98 -8.47 22.16
C VAL A 226 13.91 -7.93 21.22
N GLU A 227 13.60 -6.64 21.31
CA GLU A 227 12.66 -5.96 20.42
C GLU A 227 13.09 -6.04 18.94
N LEU A 228 14.37 -5.81 18.64
CA LEU A 228 14.90 -5.93 17.28
C LEU A 228 14.81 -7.37 16.74
N VAL A 229 15.07 -8.37 17.59
CA VAL A 229 14.94 -9.80 17.21
C VAL A 229 13.48 -10.14 16.92
N ILE A 230 12.55 -9.73 17.77
CA ILE A 230 11.11 -9.93 17.55
C ILE A 230 10.67 -9.23 16.26
N TRP A 231 11.08 -7.97 16.07
CA TRP A 231 10.79 -7.22 14.84
C TRP A 231 11.28 -7.96 13.58
N PHE A 232 12.49 -8.50 13.61
CA PHE A 232 13.04 -9.30 12.50
C PHE A 232 12.16 -10.52 12.17
N PHE A 233 11.71 -11.27 13.20
CA PHE A 233 10.82 -12.41 12.97
C PHE A 233 9.45 -12.01 12.43
N VAL A 234 8.91 -10.87 12.86
CA VAL A 234 7.65 -10.33 12.33
C VAL A 234 7.79 -9.95 10.86
N VAL A 235 8.91 -9.33 10.47
CA VAL A 235 9.21 -9.04 9.04
C VAL A 235 9.27 -10.33 8.22
N VAL A 236 9.97 -11.36 8.71
CA VAL A 236 10.07 -12.66 8.03
C VAL A 236 8.69 -13.31 7.89
N ALA A 237 7.85 -13.26 8.92
CA ALA A 237 6.48 -13.78 8.88
C ALA A 237 5.62 -13.01 7.88
N ALA A 238 5.74 -11.69 7.80
CA ALA A 238 5.04 -10.86 6.82
C ALA A 238 5.47 -11.18 5.38
N ILE A 239 6.76 -11.37 5.13
CA ILE A 239 7.29 -11.79 3.81
C ILE A 239 6.74 -13.18 3.45
N ALA A 240 6.77 -14.14 4.37
CA ALA A 240 6.23 -15.47 4.15
C ALA A 240 4.75 -15.44 3.80
N LEU A 241 3.94 -14.60 4.47
CA LEU A 241 2.53 -14.42 4.17
C LEU A 241 2.29 -13.88 2.76
N VAL A 242 3.03 -12.84 2.36
CA VAL A 242 2.86 -12.18 1.05
C VAL A 242 3.32 -13.09 -0.09
N GLN A 243 4.38 -13.90 0.13
CA GLN A 243 4.90 -14.84 -0.87
C GLN A 243 4.16 -16.18 -0.91
N ALA A 244 3.34 -16.48 0.09
CA ALA A 244 2.66 -17.75 0.20
C ALA A 244 1.68 -17.98 -0.95
N VAL A 245 1.85 -19.11 -1.68
CA VAL A 245 1.01 -19.48 -2.81
C VAL A 245 0.53 -20.92 -2.70
N ARG A 246 -0.73 -21.17 -3.02
CA ARG A 246 -1.28 -22.52 -3.22
C ARG A 246 -1.14 -22.89 -4.68
N ARG A 247 -0.42 -23.97 -4.98
CA ARG A 247 -0.23 -24.50 -6.34
C ARG A 247 -1.36 -25.45 -6.67
N VAL A 248 -2.19 -25.11 -7.67
CA VAL A 248 -3.24 -25.98 -8.20
C VAL A 248 -2.71 -26.68 -9.45
N PRO A 249 -2.66 -28.04 -9.49
CA PRO A 249 -2.16 -28.75 -10.65
C PRO A 249 -3.14 -28.63 -11.82
N VAL A 250 -2.61 -28.33 -13.01
CA VAL A 250 -3.36 -28.25 -14.27
C VAL A 250 -2.63 -29.09 -15.30
N GLN A 251 -3.39 -29.81 -16.09
CA GLN A 251 -2.89 -30.61 -17.19
C GLN A 251 -3.45 -30.10 -18.51
N TYR A 252 -2.59 -29.88 -19.49
CA TYR A 252 -2.99 -29.52 -20.83
C TYR A 252 -3.10 -30.75 -21.71
N ALA A 253 -4.09 -30.77 -22.61
CA ALA A 253 -4.28 -31.85 -23.56
C ALA A 253 -3.04 -31.99 -24.45
N LYS A 254 -2.63 -33.21 -24.70
CA LYS A 254 -1.54 -33.50 -25.64
C LYS A 254 -2.03 -33.20 -27.06
N ARG A 255 -1.28 -32.37 -27.79
CA ARG A 255 -1.48 -32.18 -29.23
C ARG A 255 -0.38 -32.89 -29.99
N VAL A 256 -0.78 -33.72 -30.95
CA VAL A 256 0.14 -34.36 -31.88
C VAL A 256 0.10 -33.54 -33.18
N VAL A 257 1.23 -32.99 -33.58
CA VAL A 257 1.39 -32.28 -34.85
C VAL A 257 2.49 -33.03 -35.62
N GLY A 258 2.09 -33.78 -36.61
CA GLY A 258 2.98 -34.69 -37.31
C GLY A 258 3.53 -35.80 -36.39
N ASN A 259 4.83 -36.00 -36.42
CA ASN A 259 5.51 -37.05 -35.60
C ASN A 259 5.99 -36.53 -34.21
N ARG A 260 5.59 -35.25 -33.81
CA ARG A 260 5.99 -34.64 -32.56
C ARG A 260 4.78 -34.44 -31.65
N GLN A 261 4.91 -34.89 -30.40
CA GLN A 261 3.94 -34.65 -29.35
C GLN A 261 4.28 -33.35 -28.64
N TYR A 262 3.31 -32.41 -28.64
CA TYR A 262 3.36 -31.16 -27.89
C TYR A 262 2.33 -31.18 -26.75
N GLY A 263 2.70 -30.73 -25.55
CA GLY A 263 1.81 -30.67 -24.38
C GLY A 263 1.91 -31.91 -23.49
N GLY A 264 0.97 -32.02 -22.55
CA GLY A 264 0.94 -33.14 -21.58
C GLY A 264 1.80 -32.91 -20.33
N VAL A 265 2.48 -31.77 -20.24
CA VAL A 265 3.26 -31.39 -19.03
C VAL A 265 2.29 -30.89 -17.97
N ARG A 266 2.45 -31.37 -16.73
CA ARG A 266 1.73 -30.82 -15.58
C ARG A 266 2.27 -29.44 -15.29
N GLN A 267 1.40 -28.46 -15.30
CA GLN A 267 1.66 -27.09 -14.88
C GLN A 267 0.90 -26.80 -13.58
N TYR A 268 1.28 -25.73 -12.90
CA TYR A 268 0.63 -25.33 -11.66
C TYR A 268 0.16 -23.88 -11.78
N ILE A 269 -1.10 -23.63 -11.40
CA ILE A 269 -1.59 -22.27 -11.24
C ILE A 269 -1.25 -21.83 -9.81
N PRO A 270 -0.43 -20.80 -9.64
CA PRO A 270 -0.13 -20.24 -8.32
C PRO A 270 -1.31 -19.35 -7.86
N LEU A 271 -2.06 -19.78 -6.87
CA LEU A 271 -3.06 -18.97 -6.19
C LEU A 271 -2.40 -18.33 -4.96
N LYS A 272 -2.26 -17.01 -4.95
CA LYS A 272 -1.71 -16.27 -3.81
C LYS A 272 -2.66 -16.42 -2.60
N ILE A 273 -2.11 -16.71 -1.41
CA ILE A 273 -2.88 -16.78 -0.16
C ILE A 273 -3.44 -15.40 0.17
N ASN A 274 -2.62 -14.38 0.03
CA ASN A 274 -3.02 -12.98 0.12
C ASN A 274 -3.18 -12.39 -1.30
N ALA A 275 -4.25 -12.79 -2.01
CA ALA A 275 -4.55 -12.24 -3.33
C ALA A 275 -5.02 -10.78 -3.27
N ALA A 276 -5.59 -10.38 -2.14
CA ALA A 276 -6.07 -9.02 -1.89
C ALA A 276 -4.94 -8.02 -1.62
N GLY A 277 -3.71 -8.48 -1.34
CA GLY A 277 -2.57 -7.62 -1.03
C GLY A 277 -2.76 -6.83 0.27
N VAL A 278 -2.42 -5.56 0.24
CA VAL A 278 -2.48 -4.65 1.42
C VAL A 278 -3.81 -3.88 1.50
N MET A 279 -4.59 -3.90 0.42
CA MET A 279 -5.82 -3.11 0.31
C MET A 279 -6.83 -3.35 1.45
N PRO A 280 -7.11 -4.58 1.89
CA PRO A 280 -8.06 -4.82 2.98
C PRO A 280 -7.75 -4.07 4.27
N ILE A 281 -6.46 -3.94 4.59
CA ILE A 281 -6.02 -3.25 5.81
C ILE A 281 -6.23 -1.74 5.67
N ILE A 282 -5.91 -1.18 4.50
CA ILE A 282 -6.12 0.24 4.22
C ILE A 282 -7.62 0.59 4.32
N PHE A 283 -8.49 -0.31 3.80
CA PHE A 283 -9.95 -0.15 3.91
C PHE A 283 -10.42 -0.21 5.36
N ALA A 284 -9.98 -1.22 6.11
CA ALA A 284 -10.33 -1.36 7.51
C ALA A 284 -9.91 -0.12 8.30
N GLN A 285 -8.70 0.40 8.04
CA GLN A 285 -8.18 1.59 8.70
C GLN A 285 -8.95 2.86 8.32
N ALA A 286 -9.32 3.02 7.05
CA ALA A 286 -10.15 4.14 6.61
C ALA A 286 -11.52 4.13 7.32
N LEU A 287 -12.14 2.95 7.51
CA LEU A 287 -13.39 2.83 8.26
C LEU A 287 -13.22 3.13 9.75
N MET A 288 -12.08 2.81 10.34
CA MET A 288 -11.81 3.12 11.75
C MET A 288 -11.66 4.63 12.03
N LEU A 289 -11.55 5.47 10.97
CA LEU A 289 -11.61 6.93 11.11
C LEU A 289 -13.05 7.46 11.27
N PHE A 290 -14.07 6.73 10.81
CA PHE A 290 -15.46 7.19 10.86
C PHE A 290 -15.97 7.43 12.29
N PRO A 291 -15.72 6.59 13.29
CA PRO A 291 -16.17 6.83 14.66
C PRO A 291 -15.69 8.17 15.24
N LEU A 292 -14.52 8.67 14.80
CA LEU A 292 -14.01 9.98 15.24
C LEU A 292 -14.86 11.13 14.75
N LEU A 293 -15.54 10.99 13.59
CA LEU A 293 -16.46 12.03 13.08
C LEU A 293 -17.69 12.17 13.97
N PHE A 294 -18.11 11.07 14.62
CA PHE A 294 -19.24 11.06 15.56
C PHE A 294 -18.87 11.53 16.98
N ALA A 295 -17.59 11.78 17.27
CA ALA A 295 -17.13 12.25 18.57
C ALA A 295 -17.71 13.65 18.96
N ARG A 296 -18.25 14.38 17.98
CA ARG A 296 -18.89 15.70 18.18
C ARG A 296 -20.28 15.61 18.83
N TRP A 297 -20.93 14.46 18.78
CA TRP A 297 -22.26 14.28 19.36
C TRP A 297 -22.16 13.67 20.75
N ASP A 298 -22.77 14.28 21.76
CA ASP A 298 -22.65 13.86 23.16
C ASP A 298 -23.10 12.41 23.38
N SER A 299 -24.12 11.94 22.66
CA SER A 299 -24.62 10.57 22.75
C SER A 299 -23.62 9.50 22.27
N THR A 300 -22.69 9.86 21.38
CA THR A 300 -21.71 8.92 20.77
C THR A 300 -20.30 9.15 21.25
N ARG A 301 -20.07 10.17 22.10
CA ARG A 301 -18.75 10.55 22.61
C ARG A 301 -18.03 9.41 23.35
N GLY A 302 -18.78 8.61 24.14
CA GLY A 302 -18.24 7.46 24.84
C GLY A 302 -17.75 6.36 23.89
N LEU A 303 -18.55 6.04 22.86
CA LEU A 303 -18.15 5.07 21.83
C LEU A 303 -16.98 5.59 20.98
N ALA A 304 -16.99 6.87 20.63
CA ALA A 304 -15.89 7.48 19.89
C ALA A 304 -14.58 7.50 20.71
N ALA A 305 -14.63 7.69 22.01
CA ALA A 305 -13.46 7.64 22.89
C ALA A 305 -12.88 6.21 23.00
N THR A 306 -13.74 5.19 23.15
CA THR A 306 -13.29 3.78 23.21
C THR A 306 -12.72 3.29 21.88
N LEU A 307 -13.30 3.70 20.75
CA LEU A 307 -12.85 3.36 19.41
C LEU A 307 -11.72 4.27 18.91
N GLY A 308 -11.49 5.41 19.52
CA GLY A 308 -10.34 6.28 19.25
C GLY A 308 -9.05 5.84 19.92
N ASN A 309 -9.14 4.98 20.93
CA ASN A 309 -7.96 4.47 21.64
C ASN A 309 -7.31 3.33 20.84
N TYR A 310 -6.22 3.63 20.17
CA TYR A 310 -5.46 2.72 19.30
C TYR A 310 -4.94 1.47 20.03
N THR A 311 -4.61 1.58 21.30
CA THR A 311 -4.14 0.45 22.15
C THR A 311 -5.30 -0.32 22.80
N GLY A 312 -6.53 0.21 22.70
CA GLY A 312 -7.70 -0.38 23.31
C GLY A 312 -8.10 -1.73 22.72
N PHE A 313 -8.62 -2.63 23.56
CA PHE A 313 -9.10 -3.94 23.11
C PHE A 313 -10.20 -3.83 22.05
N TRP A 314 -11.20 -2.98 22.25
CA TRP A 314 -12.34 -2.82 21.32
C TRP A 314 -11.93 -2.29 19.96
N TYR A 315 -10.98 -1.34 19.92
CA TYR A 315 -10.41 -0.85 18.67
C TYR A 315 -9.77 -1.99 17.87
N ASN A 316 -8.85 -2.73 18.50
CA ASN A 316 -8.10 -3.80 17.84
C ASN A 316 -8.99 -4.98 17.44
N PHE A 317 -9.99 -5.32 18.24
CA PHE A 317 -10.94 -6.38 17.93
C PHE A 317 -11.80 -6.05 16.70
N ILE A 318 -12.38 -4.85 16.66
CA ILE A 318 -13.19 -4.40 15.52
C ILE A 318 -12.31 -4.25 14.26
N PHE A 319 -11.11 -3.71 14.43
CA PHE A 319 -10.14 -3.59 13.34
C PHE A 319 -9.77 -4.95 12.74
N PHE A 320 -9.51 -5.95 13.59
CA PHE A 320 -9.26 -7.33 13.17
C PHE A 320 -10.43 -7.90 12.36
N ILE A 321 -11.66 -7.76 12.85
CA ILE A 321 -12.87 -8.22 12.15
C ILE A 321 -12.99 -7.54 10.79
N PHE A 322 -12.80 -6.22 10.71
CA PHE A 322 -12.83 -5.50 9.44
C PHE A 322 -11.77 -5.99 8.47
N VAL A 323 -10.54 -6.21 8.93
CA VAL A 323 -9.47 -6.76 8.09
C VAL A 323 -9.87 -8.12 7.50
N VAL A 324 -10.46 -9.01 8.31
CA VAL A 324 -10.94 -10.33 7.84
C VAL A 324 -12.05 -10.17 6.81
N ILE A 325 -13.08 -9.38 7.10
CA ILE A 325 -14.23 -9.14 6.19
C ILE A 325 -13.74 -8.55 4.86
N PHE A 326 -12.91 -7.51 4.91
CA PHE A 326 -12.39 -6.88 3.70
C PHE A 326 -11.44 -7.77 2.90
N THR A 327 -10.70 -8.66 3.56
CA THR A 327 -9.86 -9.63 2.87
C THR A 327 -10.70 -10.59 2.03
N TYR A 328 -11.79 -11.10 2.57
CA TYR A 328 -12.74 -11.92 1.83
C TYR A 328 -13.40 -11.15 0.70
N PHE A 329 -13.91 -9.96 1.01
CA PHE A 329 -14.55 -9.09 0.03
C PHE A 329 -13.62 -8.76 -1.14
N TYR A 330 -12.40 -8.31 -0.83
CA TYR A 330 -11.44 -7.90 -1.85
C TYR A 330 -10.92 -9.08 -2.67
N THR A 331 -10.72 -10.24 -2.04
CA THR A 331 -10.34 -11.47 -2.75
C THR A 331 -11.43 -11.88 -3.74
N ALA A 332 -12.70 -11.82 -3.36
CA ALA A 332 -13.82 -12.14 -4.25
C ALA A 332 -13.93 -11.17 -5.44
N VAL A 333 -13.57 -9.91 -5.27
CA VAL A 333 -13.57 -8.90 -6.34
C VAL A 333 -12.37 -9.05 -7.28
N THR A 334 -11.18 -9.36 -6.72
CA THR A 334 -9.93 -9.38 -7.47
C THR A 334 -9.75 -10.69 -8.24
N VAL A 335 -10.14 -11.81 -7.65
CA VAL A 335 -9.99 -13.13 -8.26
C VAL A 335 -11.35 -13.61 -8.74
N ASN A 336 -11.49 -13.78 -10.06
CA ASN A 336 -12.73 -14.28 -10.67
C ASN A 336 -12.55 -15.74 -11.09
N PRO A 337 -13.08 -16.71 -10.33
CA PRO A 337 -12.96 -18.14 -10.64
C PRO A 337 -13.58 -18.54 -11.98
N THR A 338 -14.65 -17.82 -12.41
CA THR A 338 -15.31 -18.06 -13.69
C THR A 338 -14.40 -17.74 -14.87
N MET A 339 -13.77 -16.57 -14.87
CA MET A 339 -12.82 -16.19 -15.92
C MET A 339 -11.64 -17.16 -15.98
N MET A 340 -11.09 -17.54 -14.83
CA MET A 340 -9.98 -18.49 -14.76
C MET A 340 -10.37 -19.87 -15.34
N ALA A 341 -11.56 -20.37 -15.02
CA ALA A 341 -12.04 -21.65 -15.55
C ALA A 341 -12.32 -21.60 -17.06
N GLU A 342 -12.81 -20.46 -17.57
CA GLU A 342 -13.03 -20.25 -19.01
C GLU A 342 -11.71 -20.16 -19.77
N GLU A 343 -10.70 -19.45 -19.25
CA GLU A 343 -9.37 -19.38 -19.83
C GLU A 343 -8.70 -20.76 -19.87
N LEU A 344 -8.80 -21.53 -18.79
CA LEU A 344 -8.32 -22.91 -18.76
C LEU A 344 -8.99 -23.74 -19.84
N LYS A 345 -10.32 -23.67 -19.96
CA LYS A 345 -11.07 -24.41 -20.99
C LYS A 345 -10.67 -23.98 -22.39
N ARG A 346 -10.52 -22.67 -22.63
CA ARG A 346 -10.12 -22.12 -23.93
C ARG A 346 -8.73 -22.58 -24.36
N ASN A 347 -7.81 -22.70 -23.40
CA ASN A 347 -6.43 -23.16 -23.65
C ASN A 347 -6.29 -24.69 -23.63
N GLY A 348 -7.39 -25.45 -23.52
CA GLY A 348 -7.37 -26.91 -23.47
C GLY A 348 -6.77 -27.47 -22.18
N GLY A 349 -6.74 -26.66 -21.10
CA GLY A 349 -6.30 -27.08 -19.78
C GLY A 349 -7.45 -27.63 -18.93
N PHE A 350 -7.17 -28.59 -18.09
CA PHE A 350 -8.12 -29.13 -17.11
C PHE A 350 -7.43 -29.47 -15.79
N ILE A 351 -8.20 -29.45 -14.72
CA ILE A 351 -7.71 -29.86 -13.39
C ILE A 351 -7.94 -31.38 -13.27
N PRO A 352 -6.91 -32.20 -12.97
CA PRO A 352 -7.08 -33.63 -12.82
C PRO A 352 -8.16 -33.96 -11.77
N GLY A 353 -9.12 -34.82 -12.13
CA GLY A 353 -10.22 -35.20 -11.25
C GLY A 353 -11.42 -34.24 -11.21
N VAL A 354 -11.40 -33.12 -11.95
CA VAL A 354 -12.49 -32.14 -12.00
C VAL A 354 -12.99 -31.98 -13.43
N LYS A 355 -14.31 -32.07 -13.66
CA LYS A 355 -14.88 -31.85 -15.00
C LYS A 355 -14.72 -30.38 -15.43
N PRO A 356 -14.27 -30.13 -16.68
CA PRO A 356 -14.15 -28.76 -17.21
C PRO A 356 -15.51 -28.01 -17.19
N GLY A 357 -15.49 -26.69 -16.91
CA GLY A 357 -16.67 -25.84 -16.83
C GLY A 357 -17.10 -25.54 -15.41
N LYS A 358 -18.39 -25.65 -15.09
CA LYS A 358 -18.96 -25.25 -13.78
C LYS A 358 -18.27 -25.92 -12.59
N LYS A 359 -17.92 -27.22 -12.70
CA LYS A 359 -17.21 -27.95 -11.63
C LYS A 359 -15.81 -27.40 -11.36
N THR A 360 -15.13 -26.91 -12.39
CA THR A 360 -13.83 -26.22 -12.24
C THR A 360 -13.99 -24.90 -11.52
N VAL A 361 -15.07 -24.13 -11.79
CA VAL A 361 -15.38 -22.89 -11.06
C VAL A 361 -15.63 -23.20 -9.58
N GLU A 362 -16.50 -24.15 -9.27
CA GLU A 362 -16.81 -24.56 -7.89
C GLU A 362 -15.57 -25.02 -7.13
N TYR A 363 -14.70 -25.78 -7.80
CA TYR A 363 -13.43 -26.22 -7.20
C TYR A 363 -12.50 -25.06 -6.90
N LEU A 364 -12.27 -24.15 -7.86
CA LEU A 364 -11.42 -22.98 -7.67
C LEU A 364 -11.95 -22.06 -6.57
N ASP A 365 -13.27 -21.81 -6.54
CA ASP A 365 -13.93 -21.03 -5.51
C ASP A 365 -13.75 -21.65 -4.11
N SER A 366 -13.97 -22.97 -3.99
CA SER A 366 -13.72 -23.70 -2.74
C SER A 366 -12.27 -23.63 -2.28
N VAL A 367 -11.31 -23.73 -3.21
CA VAL A 367 -9.89 -23.60 -2.88
C VAL A 367 -9.57 -22.20 -2.42
N MET A 368 -10.07 -21.17 -3.13
CA MET A 368 -9.87 -19.77 -2.78
C MET A 368 -10.43 -19.45 -1.39
N SER A 369 -11.67 -19.84 -1.10
CA SER A 369 -12.31 -19.60 0.20
C SER A 369 -11.49 -20.24 1.35
N LYS A 370 -11.03 -21.47 1.17
CA LYS A 370 -10.23 -22.18 2.18
C LYS A 370 -8.83 -21.58 2.39
N VAL A 371 -8.24 -21.02 1.34
CA VAL A 371 -6.92 -20.39 1.39
C VAL A 371 -7.00 -18.97 1.94
N THR A 372 -8.09 -18.24 1.66
CA THR A 372 -8.30 -16.87 2.15
C THR A 372 -8.50 -16.83 3.67
N LEU A 373 -9.12 -17.85 4.28
CA LEU A 373 -9.36 -17.88 5.73
C LEU A 373 -8.06 -17.75 6.56
N PRO A 374 -7.08 -18.67 6.45
CA PRO A 374 -5.83 -18.52 7.19
C PRO A 374 -5.08 -17.24 6.79
N GLY A 375 -5.12 -16.86 5.50
CA GLY A 375 -4.52 -15.60 5.03
C GLY A 375 -5.09 -14.37 5.73
N SER A 376 -6.42 -14.28 5.86
CA SER A 376 -7.09 -13.15 6.51
C SER A 376 -6.83 -13.09 8.02
N ILE A 377 -6.77 -14.24 8.68
CA ILE A 377 -6.45 -14.32 10.12
C ILE A 377 -5.00 -13.86 10.37
N PHE A 378 -4.03 -14.36 9.61
CA PHE A 378 -2.63 -13.93 9.74
C PHE A 378 -2.46 -12.46 9.42
N LEU A 379 -3.15 -11.97 8.40
CA LEU A 379 -3.13 -10.56 8.01
C LEU A 379 -3.70 -9.67 9.13
N GLY A 380 -4.80 -10.09 9.74
CA GLY A 380 -5.40 -9.42 10.90
C GLY A 380 -4.50 -9.44 12.13
N LEU A 381 -3.83 -10.57 12.40
CA LEU A 381 -2.86 -10.66 13.51
C LEU A 381 -1.70 -9.70 13.32
N ILE A 382 -1.10 -9.64 12.12
CA ILE A 382 -0.02 -8.69 11.83
C ILE A 382 -0.53 -7.25 11.94
N ALA A 383 -1.79 -6.99 11.58
CA ALA A 383 -2.37 -5.65 11.64
C ALA A 383 -2.52 -5.12 13.07
N ILE A 384 -2.74 -5.98 14.07
CA ILE A 384 -2.89 -5.59 15.48
C ILE A 384 -1.59 -5.66 16.30
N LEU A 385 -0.50 -6.22 15.73
CA LEU A 385 0.80 -6.32 16.43
C LEU A 385 1.32 -5.01 17.01
N PRO A 386 1.19 -3.84 16.35
CA PRO A 386 1.64 -2.57 16.92
C PRO A 386 1.03 -2.26 18.26
N ALA A 387 -0.25 -2.56 18.47
CA ALA A 387 -0.91 -2.34 19.76
C ALA A 387 -0.31 -3.22 20.87
N PHE A 388 0.01 -4.48 20.56
CA PHE A 388 0.70 -5.36 21.50
C PHE A 388 2.12 -4.87 21.83
N ALA A 389 2.86 -4.38 20.81
CA ALA A 389 4.19 -3.81 21.02
C ALA A 389 4.14 -2.59 21.97
N MET A 390 3.16 -1.71 21.81
CA MET A 390 2.95 -0.54 22.69
C MET A 390 2.63 -0.97 24.14
N ILE A 391 1.79 -1.99 24.32
CA ILE A 391 1.47 -2.53 25.65
C ILE A 391 2.71 -3.13 26.34
N LEU A 392 3.64 -3.71 25.56
CA LEU A 392 4.91 -4.24 26.03
C LEU A 392 5.97 -3.16 26.32
N GLY A 393 5.64 -1.88 26.12
CA GLY A 393 6.53 -0.76 26.44
C GLY A 393 7.49 -0.37 25.32
N VAL A 394 7.16 -0.69 24.07
CA VAL A 394 7.84 -0.17 22.87
C VAL A 394 7.33 1.24 22.60
N ASN A 395 8.21 2.18 22.25
CA ASN A 395 7.84 3.54 21.91
C ASN A 395 6.84 3.58 20.74
N ASN A 396 5.86 4.46 20.82
CA ASN A 396 4.78 4.59 19.83
C ASN A 396 5.30 4.72 18.39
N SER A 397 6.37 5.47 18.17
CA SER A 397 6.96 5.67 16.86
C SER A 397 7.56 4.39 16.27
N PHE A 398 8.22 3.56 17.10
CA PHE A 398 8.82 2.30 16.66
C PHE A 398 7.79 1.16 16.60
N ALA A 399 6.82 1.14 17.51
CA ALA A 399 5.76 0.14 17.54
C ALA A 399 4.95 0.08 16.22
N THR A 400 4.75 1.21 15.54
CA THR A 400 4.08 1.26 14.23
C THR A 400 4.79 0.45 13.15
N PHE A 401 6.09 0.16 13.30
CA PHE A 401 6.89 -0.68 12.40
C PHE A 401 6.89 -2.16 12.77
N PHE A 402 6.37 -2.54 13.95
CA PHE A 402 6.23 -3.94 14.34
C PHE A 402 5.15 -4.69 13.56
N GLY A 403 4.30 -3.99 12.84
CA GLY A 403 3.21 -4.62 12.09
C GLY A 403 2.31 -3.58 11.45
N GLY A 404 1.02 -3.88 11.45
CA GLY A 404 0.02 -2.98 10.90
C GLY A 404 0.15 -2.76 9.41
N THR A 405 -0.43 -1.66 8.97
CA THR A 405 -0.42 -1.26 7.55
C THR A 405 0.96 -0.93 7.03
N SER A 406 1.81 -0.32 7.86
CA SER A 406 3.13 0.17 7.45
C SER A 406 4.08 -0.94 7.04
N LEU A 407 4.22 -1.98 7.87
CA LEU A 407 5.08 -3.11 7.57
C LEU A 407 4.57 -3.90 6.37
N LEU A 408 3.26 -4.11 6.28
CA LEU A 408 2.66 -4.85 5.16
C LEU A 408 2.76 -4.10 3.84
N ILE A 409 2.57 -2.76 3.85
CA ILE A 409 2.81 -1.93 2.66
C ILE A 409 4.27 -2.01 2.25
N LEU A 410 5.19 -1.86 3.20
CA LEU A 410 6.62 -1.92 2.93
C LEU A 410 7.01 -3.24 2.28
N VAL A 411 6.63 -4.36 2.88
CA VAL A 411 6.93 -5.71 2.37
C VAL A 411 6.25 -5.95 1.03
N GLY A 412 4.96 -5.60 0.90
CA GLY A 412 4.18 -5.81 -0.33
C GLY A 412 4.77 -5.03 -1.51
N VAL A 413 5.07 -3.75 -1.33
CA VAL A 413 5.60 -2.89 -2.40
C VAL A 413 7.01 -3.30 -2.81
N ILE A 414 7.87 -3.68 -1.85
CA ILE A 414 9.22 -4.17 -2.16
C ILE A 414 9.13 -5.46 -2.97
N LEU A 415 8.29 -6.41 -2.57
CA LEU A 415 8.14 -7.68 -3.28
C LEU A 415 7.53 -7.49 -4.68
N ASP A 416 6.53 -6.64 -4.83
CA ASP A 416 5.93 -6.34 -6.14
C ASP A 416 6.94 -5.65 -7.08
N THR A 417 7.74 -4.72 -6.56
CA THR A 417 8.80 -4.06 -7.35
C THR A 417 9.92 -5.04 -7.74
N LEU A 418 10.32 -5.93 -6.84
CA LEU A 418 11.30 -6.98 -7.14
C LEU A 418 10.79 -7.94 -8.21
N GLN A 419 9.53 -8.40 -8.13
CA GLN A 419 8.92 -9.25 -9.15
C GLN A 419 8.89 -8.59 -10.52
N GLN A 420 8.60 -7.28 -10.58
CA GLN A 420 8.67 -6.53 -11.84
C GLN A 420 10.09 -6.45 -12.39
N ILE A 421 11.09 -6.17 -11.56
CA ILE A 421 12.50 -6.14 -11.97
C ILE A 421 12.93 -7.51 -12.49
N GLU A 422 12.58 -8.59 -11.81
CA GLU A 422 12.86 -9.97 -12.24
C GLU A 422 12.20 -10.28 -13.59
N SER A 423 10.96 -9.86 -13.79
CA SER A 423 10.25 -10.02 -15.06
C SER A 423 10.95 -9.31 -16.22
N TYR A 424 11.44 -8.08 -16.01
CA TYR A 424 12.25 -7.36 -17.02
C TYR A 424 13.59 -8.05 -17.31
N LEU A 425 14.24 -8.60 -16.29
CA LEU A 425 15.49 -9.35 -16.46
C LEU A 425 15.28 -10.62 -17.28
N LEU A 426 14.20 -11.36 -17.01
CA LEU A 426 13.84 -12.59 -17.73
C LEU A 426 13.51 -12.31 -19.20
N MET A 427 12.67 -11.34 -19.48
CA MET A 427 12.31 -10.97 -20.88
C MET A 427 13.55 -10.71 -21.73
N ARG A 428 14.54 -10.03 -21.21
CA ARG A 428 15.76 -9.71 -21.96
C ARG A 428 16.73 -10.87 -22.09
N HIS A 429 16.72 -11.81 -21.14
CA HIS A 429 17.49 -13.05 -21.28
C HIS A 429 16.98 -13.87 -22.48
N TYR A 430 15.67 -13.91 -22.70
CA TYR A 430 15.03 -14.54 -23.85
C TYR A 430 15.36 -13.81 -25.17
N ASP A 431 15.34 -12.47 -25.19
CA ASP A 431 15.74 -11.69 -26.37
C ASP A 431 17.21 -11.91 -26.75
N GLY A 432 18.09 -12.06 -25.78
CA GLY A 432 19.50 -12.41 -25.98
C GLY A 432 19.67 -13.79 -26.61
N LEU A 433 18.90 -14.78 -26.16
CA LEU A 433 18.90 -16.14 -26.71
C LEU A 433 18.33 -16.17 -28.14
N MET A 434 17.31 -15.36 -28.45
CA MET A 434 16.76 -15.26 -29.80
C MET A 434 17.73 -14.55 -30.79
N LYS A 435 18.49 -13.55 -30.33
CA LYS A 435 19.50 -12.87 -31.15
C LYS A 435 20.75 -13.67 -31.39
N THR A 436 21.14 -14.55 -30.46
CA THR A 436 22.27 -15.48 -30.59
C THR A 436 21.88 -16.82 -31.20
N GLY A 437 20.60 -17.16 -31.21
CA GLY A 437 20.05 -18.34 -31.86
C GLY A 437 19.95 -18.15 -33.38
N ARG A 438 21.08 -18.13 -34.08
CA ARG A 438 21.12 -18.55 -35.50
C ARG A 438 20.61 -20.00 -35.51
N LEU A 439 19.32 -20.14 -35.81
CA LEU A 439 18.78 -21.39 -36.30
C LEU A 439 19.54 -21.69 -37.60
N THR A 440 20.65 -22.36 -37.52
CA THR A 440 21.22 -23.07 -38.67
C THR A 440 20.21 -24.14 -39.02
N GLY A 441 19.25 -23.78 -39.83
CA GLY A 441 18.41 -24.69 -40.52
C GLY A 441 19.34 -25.58 -41.35
N ARG A 442 19.44 -26.83 -40.98
CA ARG A 442 20.10 -27.86 -41.77
C ARG A 442 19.22 -28.10 -42.98
N SER A 443 19.38 -27.24 -43.99
CA SER A 443 18.99 -27.54 -45.37
C SER A 443 20.07 -28.45 -45.91
N GLY A 444 19.76 -29.69 -46.11
CA GLY A 444 20.70 -30.61 -46.71
C GLY A 444 20.21 -32.05 -46.69
N MET A 445 19.67 -32.43 -47.84
CA MET A 445 19.36 -33.79 -48.35
C MET A 445 18.03 -34.37 -47.93
#